data_aeace8fa124cb99c922d42f1e374df8b
#
_entry.id   aeace8fa124cb99c922d42f1e374df8b
#
_cell.length_a   1.000
_cell.length_b   1.000
_cell.length_c   1.000
_cell.angle_alpha   90.00
_cell.angle_beta   90.00
_cell.angle_gamma   90.00
#
_symmetry.space_group_name_H-M   'P 1'
#
loop_
_entity.id
_entity.type
_entity.pdbx_description
1 polymer ?
#
loop_
_entity_poly.entity_id
_entity_poly.type
_entity_poly.pdbx_seq_one_letter_code
_entity_poly.pdbx_strand_id
1 'polypeptide(L)'
;RRVGPNGRVIGVDFTKEMIARARKVAKDHGFVNVEFRLGDIEDLPVDGGSVDVVMSNCVINLVPDKSKAFQEAFRVLRPGGRMYISDMVLLEELTEEQRSDEDLISGCVAGAVLKDQYLELIRAAGFKVERTAEDRAISKRQHEGLPVESLKVAAVRPGDLP
;
A
#
# COMPACT_ATOMS: atom_id res chain seq x y z
N ARG A 1 -4.52 -2.11 -19.05
CA ARG A 1 -4.83 -1.10 -20.12
C ARG A 1 -4.04 0.20 -19.92
N ARG A 2 -3.83 0.69 -18.69
CA ARG A 2 -3.15 2.00 -18.45
C ARG A 2 -1.65 1.98 -18.75
N VAL A 3 -0.96 0.84 -18.57
CA VAL A 3 0.47 0.71 -18.84
C VAL A 3 0.82 0.51 -20.31
N GLY A 4 -0.20 0.38 -21.18
CA GLY A 4 -0.01 0.15 -22.61
C GLY A 4 0.54 -1.24 -22.94
N PRO A 5 0.77 -1.52 -24.23
CA PRO A 5 1.20 -2.87 -24.68
C PRO A 5 2.64 -3.22 -24.27
N ASN A 6 3.50 -2.22 -24.10
CA ASN A 6 4.91 -2.41 -23.74
C ASN A 6 5.15 -2.34 -22.22
N GLY A 7 4.13 -1.96 -21.43
CA GLY A 7 4.23 -1.93 -19.98
C GLY A 7 3.99 -3.31 -19.38
N ARG A 8 4.52 -3.53 -18.18
CA ARG A 8 4.35 -4.76 -17.40
C ARG A 8 3.74 -4.43 -16.04
N VAL A 9 2.91 -5.32 -15.52
CA VAL A 9 2.33 -5.22 -14.17
C VAL A 9 2.73 -6.47 -13.38
N ILE A 10 3.23 -6.27 -12.17
CA ILE A 10 3.50 -7.33 -11.21
C ILE A 10 2.53 -7.15 -10.04
N GLY A 11 1.68 -8.12 -9.80
CA GLY A 11 0.84 -8.19 -8.62
C GLY A 11 1.47 -9.13 -7.60
N VAL A 12 1.56 -8.69 -6.34
CA VAL A 12 2.07 -9.51 -5.24
C VAL A 12 0.98 -9.67 -4.20
N ASP A 13 0.80 -10.87 -3.71
CA ASP A 13 -0.11 -11.20 -2.62
C ASP A 13 0.45 -12.40 -1.83
N PHE A 14 0.26 -12.43 -0.52
CA PHE A 14 0.73 -13.54 0.33
C PHE A 14 -0.22 -14.73 0.34
N THR A 15 -1.42 -14.59 -0.27
CA THR A 15 -2.48 -15.61 -0.28
C THR A 15 -2.47 -16.38 -1.60
N LYS A 16 -2.25 -17.68 -1.56
CA LYS A 16 -2.24 -18.54 -2.75
C LYS A 16 -3.54 -18.50 -3.53
N GLU A 17 -4.65 -18.44 -2.83
CA GLU A 17 -6.01 -18.38 -3.38
C GLU A 17 -6.23 -17.08 -4.17
N MET A 18 -5.75 -15.95 -3.64
CA MET A 18 -5.84 -14.65 -4.32
C MET A 18 -4.97 -14.61 -5.59
N ILE A 19 -3.76 -15.16 -5.51
CA ILE A 19 -2.88 -15.31 -6.69
C ILE A 19 -3.54 -16.18 -7.76
N ALA A 20 -4.12 -17.32 -7.37
CA ALA A 20 -4.82 -18.21 -8.32
C ALA A 20 -6.02 -17.51 -8.98
N ARG A 21 -6.82 -16.79 -8.18
CA ARG A 21 -7.95 -15.99 -8.68
C ARG A 21 -7.49 -14.89 -9.63
N ALA A 22 -6.45 -14.15 -9.27
CA ALA A 22 -5.91 -13.06 -10.09
C ALA A 22 -5.39 -13.57 -11.44
N ARG A 23 -4.67 -14.71 -11.45
CA ARG A 23 -4.21 -15.37 -12.68
C ARG A 23 -5.38 -15.81 -13.57
N LYS A 24 -6.42 -16.39 -12.97
CA LYS A 24 -7.63 -16.77 -13.71
C LYS A 24 -8.28 -15.56 -14.37
N VAL A 25 -8.52 -14.49 -13.62
CA VAL A 25 -9.13 -13.26 -14.13
C VAL A 25 -8.28 -12.65 -15.25
N ALA A 26 -6.97 -12.60 -15.09
CA ALA A 26 -6.07 -12.08 -16.14
C ALA A 26 -6.16 -12.90 -17.44
N LYS A 27 -6.20 -14.23 -17.33
CA LYS A 27 -6.36 -15.15 -18.47
C LYS A 27 -7.72 -14.95 -19.14
N ASP A 28 -8.80 -14.91 -18.38
CA ASP A 28 -10.17 -14.77 -18.90
C ASP A 28 -10.37 -13.44 -19.63
N HIS A 29 -9.60 -12.40 -19.28
CA HIS A 29 -9.65 -11.07 -19.93
C HIS A 29 -8.53 -10.85 -20.96
N GLY A 30 -7.70 -11.84 -21.22
CA GLY A 30 -6.63 -11.77 -22.23
C GLY A 30 -5.49 -10.80 -21.85
N PHE A 31 -5.24 -10.56 -20.55
CA PHE A 31 -4.11 -9.74 -20.12
C PHE A 31 -2.81 -10.54 -20.18
N VAL A 32 -1.95 -10.25 -21.15
CA VAL A 32 -0.69 -10.98 -21.40
C VAL A 32 0.54 -10.34 -20.74
N ASN A 33 0.41 -9.09 -20.30
CA ASN A 33 1.50 -8.31 -19.69
C ASN A 33 1.36 -8.14 -18.17
N VAL A 34 0.70 -9.10 -17.54
CA VAL A 34 0.50 -9.15 -16.08
C VAL A 34 1.12 -10.42 -15.52
N GLU A 35 1.84 -10.30 -14.44
CA GLU A 35 2.42 -11.40 -13.69
C GLU A 35 1.95 -11.33 -12.23
N PHE A 36 1.70 -12.49 -11.62
CA PHE A 36 1.33 -12.56 -10.20
C PHE A 36 2.29 -13.45 -9.44
N ARG A 37 2.86 -12.91 -8.36
CA ARG A 37 3.84 -13.57 -7.50
C ARG A 37 3.26 -13.75 -6.10
N LEU A 38 3.44 -14.95 -5.55
CA LEU A 38 3.20 -15.18 -4.13
C LEU A 38 4.36 -14.57 -3.35
N GLY A 39 4.08 -13.72 -2.37
CA GLY A 39 5.12 -13.07 -1.58
C GLY A 39 4.55 -12.16 -0.52
N ASP A 40 5.42 -11.73 0.37
CA ASP A 40 5.12 -10.79 1.44
C ASP A 40 5.50 -9.37 1.00
N ILE A 41 4.71 -8.37 1.44
CA ILE A 41 5.01 -6.97 1.20
C ILE A 41 6.24 -6.49 2.00
N GLU A 42 6.57 -7.19 3.09
CA GLU A 42 7.78 -6.96 3.88
C GLU A 42 9.05 -7.62 3.28
N ASP A 43 8.88 -8.44 2.22
CA ASP A 43 9.96 -9.09 1.45
C ASP A 43 9.48 -9.33 0.01
N LEU A 44 9.40 -8.27 -0.76
CA LEU A 44 8.83 -8.32 -2.11
C LEU A 44 9.67 -9.19 -3.05
N PRO A 45 9.08 -10.20 -3.72
CA PRO A 45 9.77 -11.04 -4.69
C PRO A 45 9.98 -10.28 -6.03
N VAL A 46 10.57 -9.09 -5.94
CA VAL A 46 10.81 -8.16 -7.04
C VAL A 46 12.21 -7.58 -6.90
N ASP A 47 12.95 -7.51 -7.99
CA ASP A 47 14.31 -6.99 -8.00
C ASP A 47 14.36 -5.50 -7.61
N GLY A 48 15.43 -5.11 -6.92
CA GLY A 48 15.65 -3.71 -6.54
C GLY A 48 15.79 -2.80 -7.76
N GLY A 49 15.22 -1.60 -7.69
CA GLY A 49 15.34 -0.61 -8.76
C GLY A 49 14.70 -1.01 -10.10
N SER A 50 13.77 -1.98 -10.11
CA SER A 50 13.23 -2.58 -11.33
C SER A 50 11.86 -2.04 -11.75
N VAL A 51 11.16 -1.31 -10.89
CA VAL A 51 9.80 -0.82 -11.19
C VAL A 51 9.72 0.70 -11.19
N ASP A 52 8.83 1.23 -12.03
CA ASP A 52 8.56 2.66 -12.16
C ASP A 52 7.57 3.16 -11.11
N VAL A 53 6.63 2.30 -10.76
CA VAL A 53 5.49 2.64 -9.91
C VAL A 53 5.16 1.50 -8.97
N VAL A 54 4.97 1.82 -7.69
CA VAL A 54 4.35 0.95 -6.69
C VAL A 54 2.96 1.50 -6.37
N MET A 55 1.97 0.61 -6.27
CA MET A 55 0.61 0.96 -5.87
C MET A 55 0.11 0.00 -4.81
N SER A 56 -0.50 0.54 -3.75
CA SER A 56 -1.13 -0.24 -2.68
C SER A 56 -2.44 0.42 -2.23
N ASN A 57 -3.41 -0.39 -1.84
CA ASN A 57 -4.66 0.08 -1.27
C ASN A 57 -5.12 -0.84 -0.14
N CYS A 58 -5.24 -0.29 1.07
CA CYS A 58 -5.67 -1.00 2.29
C CYS A 58 -4.85 -2.26 2.62
N VAL A 59 -3.54 -2.26 2.37
CA VAL A 59 -2.68 -3.42 2.65
C VAL A 59 -1.69 -3.13 3.77
N ILE A 60 -1.10 -1.92 3.81
CA ILE A 60 -0.03 -1.57 4.77
C ILE A 60 -0.50 -1.68 6.23
N ASN A 61 -1.79 -1.46 6.50
CA ASN A 61 -2.31 -1.60 7.85
C ASN A 61 -2.41 -3.05 8.34
N LEU A 62 -2.35 -4.02 7.44
CA LEU A 62 -2.44 -5.45 7.77
C LEU A 62 -1.08 -6.06 8.13
N VAL A 63 0.02 -5.36 7.87
CA VAL A 63 1.35 -5.91 8.12
C VAL A 63 1.87 -5.53 9.51
N PRO A 64 2.62 -6.43 10.18
CA PRO A 64 3.23 -6.17 11.47
C PRO A 64 4.26 -5.03 11.42
N ASP A 65 5.13 -5.01 10.41
CA ASP A 65 6.19 -4.02 10.25
C ASP A 65 5.97 -3.12 9.03
N LYS A 66 5.25 -2.02 9.25
CA LYS A 66 5.00 -1.02 8.19
C LYS A 66 6.28 -0.36 7.68
N SER A 67 7.28 -0.21 8.55
CA SER A 67 8.57 0.38 8.17
C SER A 67 9.25 -0.49 7.12
N LYS A 68 9.26 -1.80 7.33
CA LYS A 68 9.83 -2.77 6.39
C LYS A 68 9.09 -2.78 5.06
N ALA A 69 7.74 -2.72 5.09
CA ALA A 69 6.94 -2.64 3.87
C ALA A 69 7.27 -1.38 3.04
N PHE A 70 7.46 -0.22 3.69
CA PHE A 70 7.89 0.99 2.98
C PHE A 70 9.33 0.92 2.47
N GLN A 71 10.24 0.29 3.21
CA GLN A 71 11.61 0.05 2.76
C GLN A 71 11.66 -0.86 1.52
N GLU A 72 10.84 -1.91 1.49
CA GLU A 72 10.71 -2.79 0.33
C GLU A 72 10.10 -2.07 -0.89
N ALA A 73 9.05 -1.26 -0.67
CA ALA A 73 8.50 -0.41 -1.72
C ALA A 73 9.56 0.56 -2.28
N PHE A 74 10.40 1.13 -1.41
CA PHE A 74 11.51 1.98 -1.83
C PHE A 74 12.59 1.18 -2.58
N ARG A 75 12.96 0.00 -2.09
CA ARG A 75 13.99 -0.85 -2.69
C ARG A 75 13.65 -1.21 -4.14
N VAL A 76 12.41 -1.63 -4.40
CA VAL A 76 11.99 -2.11 -5.73
C VAL A 76 11.81 -0.99 -6.75
N LEU A 77 11.49 0.23 -6.31
CA LEU A 77 11.38 1.40 -7.18
C LEU A 77 12.76 1.81 -7.72
N ARG A 78 12.83 2.18 -8.99
CA ARG A 78 14.01 2.85 -9.54
C ARG A 78 14.13 4.28 -9.00
N PRO A 79 15.32 4.90 -9.03
CA PRO A 79 15.47 6.34 -8.79
C PRO A 79 14.51 7.14 -9.67
N GLY A 80 13.78 8.09 -9.08
CA GLY A 80 12.70 8.83 -9.73
C GLY A 80 11.37 8.10 -9.84
N GLY A 81 11.29 6.83 -9.42
CA GLY A 81 10.06 6.04 -9.36
C GLY A 81 9.09 6.56 -8.30
N ARG A 82 7.82 6.21 -8.42
CA ARG A 82 6.73 6.77 -7.62
C ARG A 82 5.94 5.71 -6.89
N MET A 83 5.56 6.02 -5.66
CA MET A 83 4.64 5.23 -4.86
C MET A 83 3.31 5.96 -4.73
N TYR A 84 2.21 5.23 -4.94
CA TYR A 84 0.84 5.68 -4.69
C TYR A 84 0.17 4.72 -3.74
N ILE A 85 -0.24 5.20 -2.59
CA ILE A 85 -0.94 4.40 -1.57
C ILE A 85 -2.21 5.09 -1.12
N SER A 86 -3.17 4.26 -0.69
CA SER A 86 -4.42 4.70 -0.09
C SER A 86 -4.74 3.78 1.06
N ASP A 87 -4.64 4.29 2.29
CA ASP A 87 -4.89 3.53 3.51
C ASP A 87 -5.72 4.32 4.52
N MET A 88 -6.25 3.62 5.51
CA MET A 88 -6.87 4.25 6.67
C MET A 88 -5.78 4.70 7.65
N VAL A 89 -5.94 5.90 8.20
CA VAL A 89 -5.07 6.42 9.26
C VAL A 89 -5.92 6.94 10.40
N LEU A 90 -5.33 6.97 11.59
CA LEU A 90 -5.98 7.48 12.79
C LEU A 90 -5.77 9.00 12.91
N LEU A 91 -6.80 9.68 13.38
CA LEU A 91 -6.74 11.08 13.82
C LEU A 91 -6.43 11.18 15.32
N GLU A 92 -6.85 10.16 16.07
CA GLU A 92 -6.60 9.97 17.51
C GLU A 92 -6.35 8.49 17.78
N GLU A 93 -5.69 8.16 18.90
CA GLU A 93 -5.42 6.79 19.28
C GLU A 93 -6.72 6.00 19.56
N LEU A 94 -6.75 4.75 19.14
CA LEU A 94 -7.82 3.82 19.46
C LEU A 94 -7.64 3.28 20.88
N THR A 95 -8.75 2.97 21.55
CA THR A 95 -8.72 2.20 22.80
C THR A 95 -8.28 0.76 22.56
N GLU A 96 -7.83 0.05 23.62
CA GLU A 96 -7.47 -1.37 23.52
C GLU A 96 -8.64 -2.23 23.05
N GLU A 97 -9.86 -1.91 23.48
CA GLU A 97 -11.08 -2.59 23.05
C GLU A 97 -11.30 -2.43 21.55
N GLN A 98 -11.17 -1.20 21.03
CA GLN A 98 -11.29 -0.93 19.58
C GLN A 98 -10.19 -1.63 18.76
N ARG A 99 -8.97 -1.74 19.30
CA ARG A 99 -7.87 -2.44 18.60
C ARG A 99 -8.07 -3.96 18.55
N SER A 100 -8.84 -4.52 19.47
CA SER A 100 -9.14 -5.96 19.55
C SER A 100 -10.44 -6.35 18.84
N ASP A 101 -11.18 -5.39 18.29
CA ASP A 101 -12.44 -5.61 17.59
C ASP A 101 -12.19 -6.28 16.22
N GLU A 102 -12.79 -7.44 16.00
CA GLU A 102 -12.60 -8.24 14.78
C GLU A 102 -13.09 -7.52 13.51
N ASP A 103 -14.16 -6.73 13.62
CA ASP A 103 -14.69 -5.96 12.50
C ASP A 103 -13.74 -4.81 12.12
N LEU A 104 -13.09 -4.18 13.10
CA LEU A 104 -12.09 -3.14 12.88
C LEU A 104 -10.78 -3.72 12.33
N ILE A 105 -10.40 -4.93 12.76
CA ILE A 105 -9.25 -5.66 12.19
C ILE A 105 -9.50 -5.96 10.71
N SER A 106 -10.65 -6.52 10.38
CA SER A 106 -11.01 -6.84 8.99
C SER A 106 -11.17 -5.60 8.12
N GLY A 107 -11.59 -4.48 8.71
CA GLY A 107 -11.73 -3.16 8.07
C GLY A 107 -10.41 -2.38 7.90
N CYS A 108 -9.26 -2.96 8.22
CA CYS A 108 -7.94 -2.30 8.16
C CYS A 108 -7.77 -1.12 9.13
N VAL A 109 -8.63 -1.00 10.15
CA VAL A 109 -8.62 0.10 11.12
C VAL A 109 -7.79 -0.25 12.35
N ALA A 110 -7.92 -1.46 12.88
CA ALA A 110 -7.21 -1.87 14.11
C ALA A 110 -5.68 -1.78 13.98
N GLY A 111 -5.14 -2.05 12.79
CA GLY A 111 -3.72 -1.91 12.48
C GLY A 111 -3.30 -0.52 12.01
N ALA A 112 -4.23 0.43 11.91
CA ALA A 112 -3.89 1.79 11.50
C ALA A 112 -3.09 2.51 12.60
N VAL A 113 -2.23 3.43 12.17
CA VAL A 113 -1.44 4.30 13.03
C VAL A 113 -1.86 5.75 12.84
N LEU A 114 -1.43 6.63 13.74
CA LEU A 114 -1.67 8.06 13.59
C LEU A 114 -1.13 8.57 12.24
N LYS A 115 -1.85 9.49 11.62
CA LYS A 115 -1.51 10.06 10.32
C LYS A 115 -0.07 10.55 10.24
N ASP A 116 0.38 11.28 11.26
CA ASP A 116 1.74 11.84 11.26
C ASP A 116 2.79 10.73 11.36
N GLN A 117 2.55 9.70 12.17
CA GLN A 117 3.40 8.51 12.25
C GLN A 117 3.46 7.78 10.90
N TYR A 118 2.32 7.62 10.22
CA TYR A 118 2.26 6.99 8.91
C TYR A 118 3.11 7.74 7.87
N LEU A 119 3.01 9.07 7.83
CA LEU A 119 3.81 9.92 6.96
C LEU A 119 5.30 9.92 7.33
N GLU A 120 5.63 9.82 8.62
CA GLU A 120 7.00 9.68 9.09
C GLU A 120 7.63 8.36 8.64
N LEU A 121 6.92 7.24 8.73
CA LEU A 121 7.39 5.94 8.24
C LEU A 121 7.74 6.00 6.74
N ILE A 122 6.91 6.66 5.92
CA ILE A 122 7.18 6.87 4.50
C ILE A 122 8.47 7.68 4.30
N ARG A 123 8.64 8.79 5.03
CA ARG A 123 9.83 9.63 4.93
C ARG A 123 11.10 8.91 5.43
N ALA A 124 10.97 8.15 6.52
CA ALA A 124 12.08 7.36 7.08
C ALA A 124 12.58 6.27 6.13
N ALA A 125 11.70 5.72 5.27
CA ALA A 125 12.08 4.80 4.20
C ALA A 125 12.83 5.49 3.04
N GLY A 126 12.96 6.82 3.05
CA GLY A 126 13.68 7.60 2.04
C GLY A 126 12.81 8.30 1.01
N PHE A 127 11.50 8.17 1.08
CA PHE A 127 10.59 8.83 0.15
C PHE A 127 10.45 10.32 0.39
N LYS A 128 10.32 11.07 -0.70
CA LYS A 128 9.81 12.44 -0.66
C LYS A 128 8.31 12.42 -0.94
N VAL A 129 7.51 12.82 0.05
CA VAL A 129 6.05 12.96 -0.11
C VAL A 129 5.77 14.19 -0.95
N GLU A 130 5.07 14.03 -2.09
CA GLU A 130 4.75 15.11 -3.02
C GLU A 130 3.32 15.62 -2.84
N ARG A 131 2.39 14.71 -2.55
CA ARG A 131 0.96 15.04 -2.40
C ARG A 131 0.29 14.11 -1.41
N THR A 132 -0.60 14.68 -0.61
CA THR A 132 -1.58 13.96 0.19
C THR A 132 -2.99 14.41 -0.18
N ALA A 133 -3.95 13.50 -0.07
CA ALA A 133 -5.38 13.81 -0.14
C ALA A 133 -6.11 12.99 0.92
N GLU A 134 -7.11 13.59 1.54
CA GLU A 134 -7.80 13.06 2.71
C GLU A 134 -9.29 12.95 2.43
N ASP A 135 -9.92 11.89 2.92
CA ASP A 135 -11.39 11.73 2.94
C ASP A 135 -11.84 11.42 4.37
N ARG A 136 -12.21 12.48 5.10
CA ARG A 136 -12.77 12.39 6.46
C ARG A 136 -14.23 11.92 6.48
N ALA A 137 -14.92 11.95 5.34
CA ALA A 137 -16.29 11.49 5.27
C ALA A 137 -16.40 9.96 5.31
N ILE A 138 -15.31 9.25 5.14
CA ILE A 138 -15.28 7.79 5.21
C ILE A 138 -15.63 7.27 6.61
N SER A 139 -15.17 7.95 7.67
CA SER A 139 -15.49 7.60 9.05
C SER A 139 -17.00 7.64 9.33
N LYS A 140 -17.69 8.60 8.72
CA LYS A 140 -19.15 8.73 8.85
C LYS A 140 -19.94 7.69 8.10
N ARG A 141 -19.36 7.13 7.03
CA ARG A 141 -20.04 6.16 6.14
C ARG A 141 -19.76 4.71 6.50
N GLN A 142 -18.54 4.40 6.91
CA GLN A 142 -18.08 3.03 7.10
C GLN A 142 -17.61 2.73 8.53
N HIS A 143 -17.19 3.75 9.28
CA HIS A 143 -16.60 3.61 10.62
C HIS A 143 -17.17 4.66 11.55
N GLU A 144 -18.51 4.67 11.71
CA GLU A 144 -19.25 5.68 12.49
C GLU A 144 -18.70 5.81 13.90
N GLY A 145 -18.33 7.04 14.28
CA GLY A 145 -17.81 7.35 15.62
C GLY A 145 -16.32 7.07 15.82
N LEU A 146 -15.59 6.53 14.84
CA LEU A 146 -14.16 6.32 14.95
C LEU A 146 -13.34 7.51 14.42
N PRO A 147 -12.21 7.84 15.06
CA PRO A 147 -11.33 8.93 14.65
C PRO A 147 -10.41 8.51 13.48
N VAL A 148 -11.00 8.18 12.33
CA VAL A 148 -10.27 7.67 11.17
C VAL A 148 -10.53 8.52 9.92
N GLU A 149 -9.55 8.54 9.02
CA GLU A 149 -9.71 9.09 7.68
C GLU A 149 -9.01 8.19 6.64
N SER A 150 -9.44 8.26 5.39
CA SER A 150 -8.70 7.66 4.28
C SER A 150 -7.65 8.65 3.80
N LEU A 151 -6.39 8.25 3.88
CA LEU A 151 -5.25 9.02 3.43
C LEU A 151 -4.74 8.45 2.09
N LYS A 152 -4.65 9.30 1.09
CA LYS A 152 -3.98 8.99 -0.19
C LYS A 152 -2.65 9.72 -0.24
N VAL A 153 -1.58 9.01 -0.54
CA VAL A 153 -0.23 9.56 -0.61
C VAL A 153 0.38 9.27 -1.97
N ALA A 154 0.94 10.32 -2.57
CA ALA A 154 1.86 10.21 -3.68
C ALA A 154 3.25 10.61 -3.21
N ALA A 155 4.20 9.70 -3.35
CA ALA A 155 5.59 9.92 -2.94
C ALA A 155 6.55 9.47 -4.04
N VAL A 156 7.74 10.06 -4.07
CA VAL A 156 8.78 9.74 -5.04
C VAL A 156 10.02 9.20 -4.33
N ARG A 157 10.64 8.17 -4.91
CA ARG A 157 12.01 7.80 -4.59
C ARG A 157 12.92 8.86 -5.23
N PRO A 158 13.65 9.68 -4.45
CA PRO A 158 14.59 10.65 -5.03
C PRO A 158 15.55 9.97 -6.01
N GLY A 159 15.96 10.69 -7.03
CA GLY A 159 17.07 10.27 -7.89
C GLY A 159 18.38 10.27 -7.09
N ASP A 160 19.35 9.47 -7.52
CA ASP A 160 20.69 9.62 -7.00
C ASP A 160 21.14 11.05 -7.30
N LEU A 161 21.57 11.77 -6.25
CA LEU A 161 22.16 13.09 -6.44
C LEU A 161 23.40 12.95 -7.34
N PRO A 162 23.57 13.86 -8.30
CA PRO A 162 24.75 13.87 -9.14
C PRO A 162 26.03 14.10 -8.34
#